data_801d9bf1b3a1ba4adb74330fdc0855f4
#
_entry.id   801d9bf1b3a1ba4adb74330fdc0855f4
#
_cell.length_a   1.000
_cell.length_b   1.000
_cell.length_c   1.000
_cell.angle_alpha   90.00
_cell.angle_beta   90.00
_cell.angle_gamma   90.00
#
_symmetry.space_group_name_H-M   'P 1'
#
loop_
_entity.id
_entity.type
_entity.pdbx_description
1 polymer ?
#
loop_
_entity_poly.entity_id
_entity_poly.type
_entity_poly.pdbx_seq_one_letter_code
_entity_poly.pdbx_strand_id
1 'polypeptide(L)'
;MDANPTATAVRERRRIERLGPNPVCPFCGYSNPVALMRRSRTLLQADHIFGRKRDPETTMVVCRNCHAEITEDRMRAGIPMRRERDPVRRVAFMLLALSILFKKLAESMQKAAEDLLEESDE
;
A
#
# COMPACT_ATOMS: atom_id res chain seq x y z
N MET A 1 -11.40 -25.64 -3.84
CA MET A 1 -12.73 -25.23 -4.25
C MET A 1 -13.42 -24.52 -3.11
N ASP A 2 -13.83 -23.30 -3.33
CA ASP A 2 -14.46 -22.53 -2.28
C ASP A 2 -15.95 -22.86 -2.26
N ALA A 3 -16.33 -23.74 -1.37
CA ALA A 3 -17.66 -24.30 -1.32
C ALA A 3 -18.66 -23.44 -0.53
N ASN A 4 -18.20 -22.35 0.10
CA ASN A 4 -19.06 -21.52 0.95
C ASN A 4 -19.26 -20.11 0.37
N PRO A 5 -20.38 -19.85 -0.33
CA PRO A 5 -20.64 -18.55 -0.92
C PRO A 5 -20.77 -17.44 0.11
N THR A 6 -21.22 -17.73 1.35
CA THR A 6 -21.31 -16.74 2.43
C THR A 6 -19.92 -16.27 2.86
N ALA A 7 -18.98 -17.20 3.02
CA ALA A 7 -17.60 -16.86 3.37
C ALA A 7 -16.93 -16.02 2.30
N THR A 8 -17.19 -16.33 1.03
CA THR A 8 -16.69 -15.57 -0.12
C THR A 8 -17.25 -14.14 -0.12
N ALA A 9 -18.55 -13.98 0.11
CA ALA A 9 -19.20 -12.68 0.18
C ALA A 9 -18.65 -11.82 1.33
N VAL A 10 -18.40 -12.42 2.49
CA VAL A 10 -17.81 -11.71 3.65
C VAL A 10 -16.41 -11.24 3.32
N ARG A 11 -15.58 -12.07 2.68
CA ARG A 11 -14.21 -11.71 2.29
C ARG A 11 -14.20 -10.57 1.28
N GLU A 12 -15.07 -10.61 0.27
CA GLU A 12 -15.19 -9.54 -0.71
C GLU A 12 -15.63 -8.23 -0.09
N ARG A 13 -16.60 -8.27 0.82
CA ARG A 13 -17.04 -7.08 1.56
C ARG A 13 -15.92 -6.46 2.35
N ARG A 14 -15.16 -7.26 3.11
CA ARG A 14 -14.02 -6.78 3.89
C ARG A 14 -12.94 -6.19 3.01
N ARG A 15 -12.70 -6.79 1.85
CA ARG A 15 -11.75 -6.26 0.88
C ARG A 15 -12.20 -4.90 0.36
N ILE A 16 -13.45 -4.75 -0.03
CA ILE A 16 -13.99 -3.48 -0.53
C ILE A 16 -13.91 -2.40 0.54
N GLU A 17 -14.22 -2.73 1.79
CA GLU A 17 -14.13 -1.80 2.91
C GLU A 17 -12.70 -1.30 3.13
N ARG A 18 -11.69 -2.17 2.96
CA ARG A 18 -10.28 -1.81 3.17
C ARG A 18 -9.63 -1.16 1.97
N LEU A 19 -9.95 -1.61 0.78
CA LEU A 19 -9.23 -1.23 -0.44
C LEU A 19 -10.04 -0.32 -1.36
N GLY A 20 -11.33 -0.23 -1.14
CA GLY A 20 -12.24 0.47 -2.04
C GLY A 20 -12.71 -0.41 -3.19
N PRO A 21 -13.66 0.09 -4.00
CA PRO A 21 -14.30 -0.70 -5.06
C PRO A 21 -13.39 -1.02 -6.25
N ASN A 22 -12.47 -0.11 -6.59
CA ASN A 22 -11.55 -0.27 -7.72
C ASN A 22 -10.12 0.05 -7.29
N PRO A 23 -9.51 -0.80 -6.43
CA PRO A 23 -8.20 -0.48 -5.88
C PRO A 23 -7.10 -0.60 -6.93
N VAL A 24 -6.22 0.40 -6.91
CA VAL A 24 -5.05 0.48 -7.79
C VAL A 24 -3.85 0.88 -6.94
N CYS A 25 -2.70 0.23 -7.16
CA CYS A 25 -1.47 0.64 -6.50
C CYS A 25 -0.99 1.99 -7.06
N PRO A 26 -0.87 3.05 -6.23
CA PRO A 26 -0.47 4.37 -6.72
C PRO A 26 0.98 4.44 -7.19
N PHE A 27 1.81 3.47 -6.85
CA PHE A 27 3.23 3.47 -7.20
C PHE A 27 3.51 2.80 -8.54
N CYS A 28 2.81 1.73 -8.87
CA CYS A 28 3.07 0.96 -10.08
C CYS A 28 1.85 0.76 -10.98
N GLY A 29 0.68 1.23 -10.55
CA GLY A 29 -0.55 1.13 -11.34
C GLY A 29 -1.18 -0.26 -11.34
N TYR A 30 -0.65 -1.21 -10.55
CA TYR A 30 -1.21 -2.55 -10.51
C TYR A 30 -2.65 -2.55 -9.99
N SER A 31 -3.52 -3.26 -10.67
CA SER A 31 -4.90 -3.48 -10.23
C SER A 31 -5.24 -4.97 -10.33
N ASN A 32 -6.02 -5.46 -9.38
CA ASN A 32 -6.51 -6.84 -9.41
C ASN A 32 -7.79 -6.92 -10.24
N PRO A 33 -7.81 -7.66 -11.35
CA PRO A 33 -9.07 -7.99 -12.02
C PRO A 33 -10.00 -8.75 -11.07
N VAL A 34 -11.27 -8.41 -11.09
CA VAL A 34 -12.28 -9.02 -10.21
C VAL A 34 -12.30 -10.56 -10.35
N ALA A 35 -12.10 -11.04 -11.55
CA ALA A 35 -12.09 -12.47 -11.82
C ALA A 35 -10.98 -13.23 -11.10
N LEU A 36 -9.84 -12.60 -10.86
CA LEU A 36 -8.73 -13.21 -10.14
C LEU A 36 -8.93 -13.22 -8.63
N MET A 37 -9.77 -12.36 -8.11
CA MET A 37 -9.98 -12.21 -6.67
C MET A 37 -10.84 -13.32 -6.06
N ARG A 38 -11.56 -14.06 -6.86
CA ARG A 38 -12.42 -15.14 -6.37
C ARG A 38 -11.66 -16.37 -5.90
N ARG A 39 -10.44 -16.58 -6.37
CA ARG A 39 -9.67 -17.81 -6.15
C ARG A 39 -8.35 -17.61 -5.43
N SER A 40 -7.87 -16.39 -5.28
CA SER A 40 -6.58 -16.12 -4.65
C SER A 40 -6.66 -14.89 -3.76
N ARG A 41 -5.69 -14.77 -2.87
CA ARG A 41 -5.52 -13.53 -2.11
C ARG A 41 -5.26 -12.40 -3.09
N THR A 42 -5.88 -11.26 -2.84
CA THR A 42 -5.56 -10.06 -3.59
C THR A 42 -4.07 -9.74 -3.46
N LEU A 43 -3.46 -9.30 -4.56
CA LEU A 43 -2.10 -8.79 -4.56
C LEU A 43 -2.04 -7.32 -4.12
N LEU A 44 -3.20 -6.70 -3.91
CA LEU A 44 -3.29 -5.36 -3.32
C LEU A 44 -3.50 -5.48 -1.82
N GLN A 45 -2.80 -4.65 -1.07
CA GLN A 45 -2.80 -4.66 0.38
C GLN A 45 -2.99 -3.24 0.94
N ALA A 46 -3.51 -3.15 2.14
CA ALA A 46 -3.60 -1.89 2.86
C ALA A 46 -2.31 -1.70 3.67
N ASP A 47 -1.48 -0.75 3.26
CA ASP A 47 -0.25 -0.42 3.97
C ASP A 47 -0.56 0.59 5.09
N HIS A 48 -0.12 0.29 6.30
CA HIS A 48 -0.22 1.21 7.43
C HIS A 48 0.96 2.18 7.39
N ILE A 49 0.76 3.36 6.86
CA ILE A 49 1.82 4.36 6.59
C ILE A 49 2.69 4.63 7.81
N PHE A 50 2.06 4.78 8.98
CA PHE A 50 2.74 5.09 10.24
C PHE A 50 3.02 3.86 11.10
N GLY A 51 2.74 2.65 10.57
CA GLY A 51 2.82 1.42 11.31
C GLY A 51 1.48 1.07 11.98
N ARG A 52 1.12 -0.20 11.93
CA ARG A 52 -0.15 -0.70 12.42
C ARG A 52 -0.39 -0.40 13.91
N LYS A 53 0.70 -0.46 14.71
CA LYS A 53 0.61 -0.23 16.14
C LYS A 53 0.50 1.25 16.52
N ARG A 54 0.99 2.15 15.64
CA ARG A 54 0.93 3.60 15.88
C ARG A 54 -0.40 4.18 15.43
N ASP A 55 -0.83 3.80 14.25
CA ASP A 55 -2.05 4.29 13.64
C ASP A 55 -2.68 3.17 12.80
N PRO A 56 -3.58 2.37 13.40
CA PRO A 56 -4.19 1.26 12.68
C PRO A 56 -5.21 1.69 11.62
N GLU A 57 -5.65 2.95 11.62
CA GLU A 57 -6.69 3.43 10.72
C GLU A 57 -6.17 4.06 9.44
N THR A 58 -5.00 4.68 9.47
CA THR A 58 -4.44 5.35 8.29
C THR A 58 -3.71 4.35 7.42
N THR A 59 -4.32 4.01 6.31
CA THR A 59 -3.77 3.03 5.37
C THR A 59 -3.79 3.56 3.95
N MET A 60 -2.93 2.99 3.11
CA MET A 60 -2.89 3.25 1.68
C MET A 60 -2.88 1.93 0.93
N VAL A 61 -3.59 1.88 -0.20
CA VAL A 61 -3.61 0.69 -1.04
C VAL A 61 -2.30 0.60 -1.83
N VAL A 62 -1.59 -0.51 -1.70
CA VAL A 62 -0.35 -0.77 -2.44
C VAL A 62 -0.34 -2.21 -2.92
N CYS A 63 0.37 -2.48 -4.02
CA CYS A 63 0.58 -3.85 -4.44
C CYS A 63 1.60 -4.52 -3.51
N ARG A 64 1.62 -5.85 -3.55
CA ARG A 64 2.47 -6.66 -2.69
C ARG A 64 3.94 -6.33 -2.80
N ASN A 65 4.42 -6.10 -4.02
CA ASN A 65 5.81 -5.75 -4.27
C ASN A 65 6.17 -4.38 -3.73
N CYS A 66 5.33 -3.38 -3.97
CA CYS A 66 5.54 -2.03 -3.44
C CYS A 66 5.45 -2.02 -1.91
N HIS A 67 4.55 -2.81 -1.32
CA HIS A 67 4.46 -2.95 0.13
C HIS A 67 5.75 -3.53 0.72
N ALA A 68 6.31 -4.55 0.10
CA ALA A 68 7.58 -5.16 0.53
C ALA A 68 8.74 -4.16 0.44
N GLU A 69 8.83 -3.39 -0.63
CA GLU A 69 9.86 -2.36 -0.80
C GLU A 69 9.73 -1.25 0.25
N ILE A 70 8.53 -0.77 0.51
CA ILE A 70 8.28 0.26 1.52
C ILE A 70 8.64 -0.26 2.91
N THR A 71 8.28 -1.49 3.22
CA THR A 71 8.62 -2.12 4.50
C THR A 71 10.14 -2.21 4.67
N GLU A 72 10.86 -2.63 3.64
CA GLU A 72 12.32 -2.69 3.67
C GLU A 72 12.93 -1.30 3.84
N ASP A 73 12.44 -0.30 3.14
CA ASP A 73 12.91 1.08 3.26
C ASP A 73 12.70 1.62 4.68
N ARG A 74 11.56 1.32 5.30
CA ARG A 74 11.29 1.69 6.69
C ARG A 74 12.28 1.02 7.65
N MET A 75 12.57 -0.25 7.46
CA MET A 75 13.53 -0.98 8.27
C MET A 75 14.94 -0.41 8.13
N ARG A 76 15.36 -0.08 6.92
CA ARG A 76 16.66 0.56 6.65
C ARG A 76 16.76 1.94 7.28
N ALA A 77 15.67 2.67 7.37
CA ALA A 77 15.62 3.98 8.03
C ALA A 77 15.62 3.88 9.56
N GLY A 78 15.57 2.66 10.12
CA GLY A 78 15.58 2.45 11.55
C GLY A 78 14.24 2.67 12.24
N ILE A 79 13.13 2.65 11.48
CA ILE A 79 11.79 2.77 12.07
C ILE A 79 11.42 1.46 12.76
N PRO A 80 11.19 1.47 14.10
CA PRO A 80 10.87 0.24 14.81
C PRO A 80 9.45 -0.23 14.51
N MET A 81 9.26 -1.53 14.49
CA MET A 81 7.94 -2.15 14.31
C MET A 81 7.06 -2.01 15.55
N ARG A 82 7.68 -1.88 16.71
CA ARG A 82 6.98 -1.71 17.99
C ARG A 82 6.55 -0.26 18.21
N ARG A 83 5.56 -0.07 19.07
CA ARG A 83 5.10 1.26 19.46
C ARG A 83 6.20 2.00 20.22
N GLU A 84 6.52 3.20 19.77
CA GLU A 84 7.44 4.10 20.45
C GLU A 84 6.71 4.88 21.53
N ARG A 85 7.24 4.89 22.74
CA ARG A 85 6.66 5.58 23.90
C ARG A 85 7.06 7.04 24.01
N ASP A 86 8.28 7.37 23.59
CA ASP A 86 8.74 8.75 23.61
C ASP A 86 8.03 9.57 22.55
N PRO A 87 7.33 10.65 22.93
CA PRO A 87 6.58 11.47 21.97
C PRO A 87 7.43 12.08 20.86
N VAL A 88 8.65 12.53 21.19
CA VAL A 88 9.56 13.12 20.20
C VAL A 88 10.01 12.08 19.19
N ARG A 89 10.42 10.92 19.66
CA ARG A 89 10.84 9.83 18.78
C ARG A 89 9.67 9.33 17.93
N ARG A 90 8.47 9.31 18.49
CA ARG A 90 7.26 8.91 17.76
C ARG A 90 7.03 9.82 16.56
N VAL A 91 7.08 11.15 16.77
CA VAL A 91 6.93 12.11 15.69
C VAL A 91 8.05 11.98 14.66
N ALA A 92 9.28 11.79 15.11
CA ALA A 92 10.42 11.59 14.21
C ALA A 92 10.21 10.37 13.31
N PHE A 93 9.77 9.24 13.86
CA PHE A 93 9.50 8.04 13.07
C PHE A 93 8.31 8.21 12.11
N MET A 94 7.31 8.96 12.51
CA MET A 94 6.20 9.30 11.62
C MET A 94 6.67 10.16 10.43
N LEU A 95 7.53 11.14 10.69
CA LEU A 95 8.11 11.97 9.63
C LEU A 95 9.00 11.15 8.69
N LEU A 96 9.79 10.24 9.23
CA LEU A 96 10.60 9.32 8.40
C LEU A 96 9.71 8.43 7.51
N ALA A 97 8.63 7.90 8.07
CA ALA A 97 7.68 7.09 7.31
C ALA A 97 7.02 7.89 6.19
N LEU A 98 6.64 9.14 6.46
CA LEU A 98 6.10 10.04 5.44
C LEU A 98 7.12 10.36 4.36
N SER A 99 8.38 10.60 4.72
CA SER A 99 9.44 10.90 3.75
C SER A 99 9.65 9.73 2.79
N ILE A 100 9.59 8.50 3.29
CA ILE A 100 9.68 7.30 2.46
C ILE A 100 8.51 7.23 1.47
N LEU A 101 7.30 7.50 1.95
CA LEU A 101 6.11 7.53 1.12
C LEU A 101 6.22 8.59 0.02
N PHE A 102 6.59 9.82 0.38
CA PHE A 102 6.70 10.93 -0.58
C PHE A 102 7.78 10.67 -1.63
N LYS A 103 8.89 10.08 -1.22
CA LYS A 103 9.95 9.68 -2.17
C LYS A 103 9.43 8.67 -3.18
N LYS A 104 8.70 7.66 -2.72
CA LYS A 104 8.08 6.64 -3.58
C LYS A 104 7.08 7.29 -4.55
N LEU A 105 6.22 8.17 -4.06
CA LEU A 105 5.25 8.89 -4.88
C LEU A 105 5.94 9.79 -5.91
N ALA A 106 7.01 10.49 -5.51
CA ALA A 106 7.78 11.33 -6.42
C ALA A 106 8.38 10.50 -7.57
N GLU A 107 8.95 9.35 -7.27
CA GLU A 107 9.49 8.43 -8.28
C GLU A 107 8.41 7.95 -9.25
N SER A 108 7.23 7.61 -8.72
CA SER A 108 6.09 7.18 -9.52
C SER A 108 5.59 8.28 -10.45
N MET A 109 5.48 9.51 -9.95
CA MET A 109 5.06 10.66 -10.75
C MET A 109 6.06 10.99 -11.84
N GLN A 110 7.35 10.93 -11.52
CA GLN A 110 8.42 11.18 -12.49
C GLN A 110 8.35 10.17 -13.63
N LYS A 111 8.20 8.88 -13.29
CA LYS A 111 8.09 7.83 -14.30
C LYS A 111 6.86 8.06 -15.19
N ALA A 112 5.73 8.38 -14.61
CA ALA A 112 4.51 8.65 -15.36
C ALA A 112 4.69 9.84 -16.31
N ALA A 113 5.34 10.91 -15.85
CA ALA A 113 5.63 12.08 -16.68
C ALA A 113 6.55 11.73 -17.85
N GLU A 114 7.61 10.95 -17.59
CA GLU A 114 8.54 10.50 -18.62
C GLU A 114 7.85 9.64 -19.67
N ASP A 115 6.99 8.71 -19.24
CA ASP A 115 6.23 7.84 -20.14
C ASP A 115 5.29 8.67 -21.03
N LEU A 116 4.60 9.66 -20.46
CA LEU A 116 3.71 10.54 -21.22
C LEU A 116 4.45 11.43 -22.22
N LEU A 117 5.62 11.93 -21.85
CA LEU A 117 6.46 12.74 -22.75
C LEU A 117 6.97 11.88 -23.91
N GLU A 118 7.34 10.65 -23.65
CA GLU A 118 7.78 9.70 -24.66
C GLU A 118 6.66 9.39 -25.65
N GLU A 119 5.43 9.18 -25.19
CA GLU A 119 4.25 9.02 -26.04
C GLU A 119 3.99 10.25 -26.90
N SER A 120 4.16 11.44 -26.33
CA SER A 120 3.92 12.70 -27.03
C SER A 120 4.89 12.94 -28.18
N ASP A 121 6.11 12.39 -28.10
CA ASP A 121 7.16 12.57 -29.09
C ASP A 121 7.06 11.59 -30.29
N GLU A 122 6.14 10.65 -30.23
CA GLU A 122 5.87 9.71 -31.35
C GLU A 122 4.99 10.33 -32.46
#